data_4e52fb45f1faed18044017d0893188eb
#
_entry.id   4e52fb45f1faed18044017d0893188eb
#
_cell.length_a   1.000
_cell.length_b   1.000
_cell.length_c   1.000
_cell.angle_alpha   90.00
_cell.angle_beta   90.00
_cell.angle_gamma   90.00
#
_symmetry.space_group_name_H-M   'P 1'
#
loop_
_entity.id
_entity.type
_entity.pdbx_description
1 polymer ?
#
loop_
_entity_poly.entity_id
_entity_poly.type
_entity_poly.pdbx_seq_one_letter_code
_entity_poly.pdbx_strand_id
1 'polypeptide(L)'
;MIKIYTDGSCIGNPGKGGWAAIIIINDKKTQMKGSQENTTNNQMELLAPIKALNKIPRDNKIQIFTDSKYVKSGITEWIHNWKKNGWKTANKQPVKNKELWTELDLLTEKFEIKWSWVKGHST
;
A
#
# COMPACT_ATOMS: atom_id res chain seq x y z
N MET A 1 -11.92 13.52 8.08
CA MET A 1 -10.78 12.80 7.47
C MET A 1 -11.03 11.30 7.56
N ILE A 2 -10.80 10.61 6.47
CA ILE A 2 -10.93 9.15 6.44
C ILE A 2 -9.63 8.53 6.92
N LYS A 3 -9.72 7.54 7.80
CA LYS A 3 -8.54 6.81 8.27
C LYS A 3 -8.56 5.39 7.74
N ILE A 4 -7.40 4.92 7.29
CA ILE A 4 -7.24 3.56 6.77
C ILE A 4 -6.06 2.90 7.48
N TYR A 5 -6.29 1.71 8.03
CA TYR A 5 -5.24 0.88 8.61
C TYR A 5 -5.02 -0.32 7.69
N THR A 6 -3.79 -0.57 7.30
CA THR A 6 -3.47 -1.64 6.36
C THR A 6 -2.48 -2.62 6.96
N ASP A 7 -2.57 -3.88 6.51
CA ASP A 7 -1.66 -4.93 6.92
C ASP A 7 -1.55 -5.97 5.81
N GLY A 8 -0.39 -6.56 5.67
CA GLY A 8 -0.17 -7.63 4.71
C GLY A 8 0.89 -8.59 5.22
N SER A 9 0.74 -9.84 4.90
CA SER A 9 1.69 -10.87 5.34
C SER A 9 1.71 -12.03 4.36
N CYS A 10 2.76 -12.84 4.47
CA CYS A 10 2.94 -13.99 3.59
C CYS A 10 3.62 -15.13 4.37
N ILE A 11 3.11 -16.32 4.20
CA ILE A 11 3.70 -17.53 4.79
C ILE A 11 4.67 -18.10 3.76
N GLY A 12 5.98 -18.03 4.08
CA GLY A 12 7.01 -18.34 3.10
C GLY A 12 7.05 -17.21 2.05
N ASN A 13 8.16 -16.76 1.62
CA ASN A 13 8.26 -15.58 0.77
C ASN A 13 9.07 -15.92 -0.48
N PRO A 14 8.46 -16.40 -1.61
CA PRO A 14 7.01 -16.38 -1.89
C PRO A 14 6.23 -17.53 -1.25
N GLY A 15 4.90 -17.37 -1.22
CA GLY A 15 4.00 -18.36 -0.67
C GLY A 15 2.59 -17.82 -0.56
N LYS A 16 1.77 -18.46 0.27
CA LYS A 16 0.41 -18.02 0.50
C LYS A 16 0.40 -16.78 1.37
N GLY A 17 -0.30 -15.75 0.95
CA GLY A 17 -0.36 -14.50 1.68
C GLY A 17 -1.74 -13.91 1.78
N GLY A 18 -1.87 -12.88 2.62
CA GLY A 18 -3.12 -12.18 2.81
C GLY A 18 -2.90 -10.71 3.10
N TRP A 19 -3.92 -9.93 2.85
CA TRP A 19 -3.93 -8.50 3.16
C TRP A 19 -5.22 -8.15 3.88
N ALA A 20 -5.18 -7.07 4.65
CA ALA A 20 -6.34 -6.57 5.36
C ALA A 20 -6.31 -5.05 5.39
N ALA A 21 -7.48 -4.45 5.41
CA ALA A 21 -7.62 -3.01 5.56
C ALA A 21 -8.84 -2.69 6.40
N ILE A 22 -8.71 -1.67 7.25
CA ILE A 22 -9.82 -1.16 8.04
C ILE A 22 -10.02 0.29 7.65
N ILE A 23 -11.21 0.62 7.17
CA ILE A 23 -11.57 1.96 6.73
C ILE A 23 -12.50 2.57 7.77
N ILE A 24 -12.15 3.75 8.28
CA ILE A 24 -12.96 4.45 9.29
C ILE A 24 -13.46 5.75 8.70
N ILE A 25 -14.77 5.86 8.55
CA ILE A 25 -15.45 7.06 8.06
C ILE A 25 -16.53 7.42 9.07
N ASN A 26 -16.43 8.62 9.65
CA ASN A 26 -17.42 9.11 10.65
C ASN A 26 -17.66 8.08 11.76
N ASP A 27 -16.57 7.54 12.31
CA ASP A 27 -16.57 6.54 13.38
C ASP A 27 -17.14 5.18 12.97
N LYS A 28 -17.48 4.99 11.71
CA LYS A 28 -17.96 3.71 11.22
C LYS A 28 -16.78 2.93 10.61
N LYS A 29 -16.55 1.72 11.11
CA LYS A 29 -15.48 0.85 10.63
C LYS A 29 -15.98 -0.13 9.58
N THR A 30 -15.23 -0.24 8.49
CA THR A 30 -15.46 -1.27 7.48
C THR A 30 -14.17 -2.07 7.33
N GLN A 31 -14.28 -3.38 7.43
CA GLN A 31 -13.12 -4.26 7.30
C GLN A 31 -13.12 -4.93 5.94
N MET A 32 -11.94 -4.97 5.31
CA MET A 32 -11.72 -5.67 4.04
C MET A 32 -10.57 -6.63 4.23
N LYS A 33 -10.60 -7.75 3.52
CA LYS A 33 -9.49 -8.70 3.52
C LYS A 33 -9.50 -9.54 2.25
N GLY A 34 -8.35 -10.08 1.93
CA GLY A 34 -8.20 -10.97 0.78
C GLY A 34 -6.96 -11.83 0.92
N SER A 35 -6.81 -12.80 0.02
CA SER A 35 -5.67 -13.70 0.03
C SER A 35 -5.23 -14.06 -1.37
N GLN A 36 -3.98 -14.51 -1.50
CA GLN A 36 -3.40 -15.01 -2.74
C GLN A 36 -2.55 -16.23 -2.45
N GLU A 37 -2.58 -17.21 -3.37
CA GLU A 37 -1.86 -18.47 -3.17
C GLU A 37 -0.35 -18.33 -3.38
N ASN A 38 0.08 -17.48 -4.30
CA ASN A 38 1.50 -17.31 -4.61
C ASN A 38 1.84 -15.82 -4.66
N THR A 39 2.38 -15.32 -3.57
CA THR A 39 2.65 -13.90 -3.45
C THR A 39 3.85 -13.65 -2.54
N THR A 40 4.16 -12.40 -2.28
CA THR A 40 5.22 -12.01 -1.35
C THR A 40 4.65 -11.07 -0.30
N ASN A 41 5.40 -10.92 0.79
CA ASN A 41 5.03 -10.01 1.86
C ASN A 41 4.85 -8.58 1.33
N ASN A 42 5.80 -8.11 0.51
CA ASN A 42 5.74 -6.76 -0.04
C ASN A 42 4.54 -6.55 -0.96
N GLN A 43 4.16 -7.58 -1.75
CA GLN A 43 2.98 -7.49 -2.60
C GLN A 43 1.71 -7.34 -1.78
N MET A 44 1.60 -8.07 -0.69
CA MET A 44 0.42 -7.98 0.20
C MET A 44 0.36 -6.62 0.90
N GLU A 45 1.51 -6.09 1.31
CA GLU A 45 1.57 -4.77 1.93
C GLU A 45 1.15 -3.65 0.96
N LEU A 46 1.47 -3.80 -0.33
CA LEU A 46 1.04 -2.85 -1.36
C LEU A 46 -0.43 -3.01 -1.71
N LEU A 47 -0.91 -4.26 -1.75
CA LEU A 47 -2.26 -4.54 -2.18
C LEU A 47 -3.31 -4.01 -1.21
N ALA A 48 -3.03 -4.03 0.09
CA ALA A 48 -3.97 -3.56 1.10
C ALA A 48 -4.41 -2.09 0.88
N PRO A 49 -3.48 -1.12 0.76
CA PRO A 49 -3.90 0.25 0.49
C PRO A 49 -4.55 0.42 -0.89
N ILE A 50 -4.10 -0.33 -1.90
CA ILE A 50 -4.71 -0.27 -3.23
C ILE A 50 -6.19 -0.66 -3.14
N LYS A 51 -6.49 -1.78 -2.50
CA LYS A 51 -7.87 -2.26 -2.38
C LYS A 51 -8.73 -1.30 -1.56
N ALA A 52 -8.18 -0.75 -0.49
CA ALA A 52 -8.91 0.20 0.35
C ALA A 52 -9.24 1.48 -0.41
N LEU A 53 -8.27 2.07 -1.11
CA LEU A 53 -8.47 3.31 -1.84
C LEU A 53 -9.48 3.16 -2.97
N ASN A 54 -9.57 1.98 -3.58
CA ASN A 54 -10.56 1.72 -4.62
C ASN A 54 -12.00 1.73 -4.11
N LYS A 55 -12.20 1.67 -2.80
CA LYS A 55 -13.55 1.72 -2.19
C LYS A 55 -13.96 3.10 -1.74
N ILE A 56 -13.09 4.10 -1.87
CA ILE A 56 -13.35 5.43 -1.34
C ILE A 56 -13.65 6.40 -2.48
N PRO A 57 -14.69 7.25 -2.35
CA PRO A 57 -14.96 8.29 -3.34
C PRO A 57 -13.79 9.27 -3.48
N ARG A 58 -13.60 9.79 -4.67
CA ARG A 58 -12.50 10.71 -5.00
C ARG A 58 -12.57 11.99 -4.17
N ASP A 59 -11.45 12.69 -4.12
CA ASP A 59 -11.34 14.04 -3.53
C ASP A 59 -11.54 14.08 -2.01
N ASN A 60 -11.23 12.98 -1.33
CA ASN A 60 -11.25 12.93 0.12
C ASN A 60 -9.85 13.09 0.70
N LYS A 61 -9.79 13.61 1.91
CA LYS A 61 -8.56 13.63 2.68
C LYS A 61 -8.46 12.32 3.46
N ILE A 62 -7.32 11.67 3.34
CA ILE A 62 -7.14 10.32 3.88
C ILE A 62 -5.84 10.26 4.67
N GLN A 63 -5.88 9.58 5.80
CA GLN A 63 -4.67 9.22 6.52
C GLN A 63 -4.54 7.70 6.48
N ILE A 64 -3.43 7.20 5.93
CA ILE A 64 -3.17 5.76 5.85
C ILE A 64 -2.10 5.40 6.87
N PHE A 65 -2.40 4.43 7.71
CA PHE A 65 -1.46 3.88 8.69
C PHE A 65 -0.96 2.52 8.17
N THR A 66 0.35 2.41 8.03
CA THR A 66 0.97 1.17 7.59
C THR A 66 2.15 0.84 8.50
N ASP A 67 2.39 -0.45 8.75
CA ASP A 67 3.58 -0.90 9.45
C ASP A 67 4.72 -1.26 8.49
N SER A 68 4.47 -1.11 7.20
CA SER A 68 5.45 -1.42 6.17
C SER A 68 6.30 -0.21 5.82
N LYS A 69 7.57 -0.25 6.20
CA LYS A 69 8.53 0.77 5.77
C LYS A 69 8.73 0.75 4.26
N TYR A 70 8.61 -0.43 3.67
CA TYR A 70 8.70 -0.60 2.22
C TYR A 70 7.65 0.25 1.50
N VAL A 71 6.40 0.16 1.93
CA VAL A 71 5.32 0.93 1.33
C VAL A 71 5.50 2.42 1.59
N LYS A 72 5.74 2.81 2.83
CA LYS A 72 5.90 4.23 3.18
C LYS A 72 7.07 4.86 2.45
N SER A 73 8.24 4.24 2.51
CA SER A 73 9.43 4.79 1.86
C SER A 73 9.29 4.80 0.35
N GLY A 74 8.68 3.77 -0.21
CA GLY A 74 8.48 3.69 -1.65
C GLY A 74 7.60 4.81 -2.17
N ILE A 75 6.44 5.03 -1.53
CA ILE A 75 5.48 6.01 -2.03
C ILE A 75 5.90 7.47 -1.71
N THR A 76 6.65 7.69 -0.65
CA THR A 76 7.06 9.04 -0.27
C THR A 76 8.43 9.44 -0.80
N GLU A 77 9.30 8.47 -1.10
CA GLU A 77 10.68 8.76 -1.51
C GLU A 77 11.05 8.11 -2.84
N TRP A 78 11.05 6.77 -2.90
CA TRP A 78 11.62 6.05 -4.05
C TRP A 78 10.87 6.28 -5.34
N ILE A 79 9.56 6.40 -5.29
CA ILE A 79 8.72 6.49 -6.48
C ILE A 79 9.03 7.72 -7.33
N HIS A 80 9.46 8.81 -6.71
CA HIS A 80 9.83 10.02 -7.44
C HIS A 80 11.01 9.77 -8.37
N ASN A 81 12.01 9.04 -7.90
CA ASN A 81 13.16 8.69 -8.72
C ASN A 81 12.80 7.66 -9.79
N TRP A 82 11.97 6.68 -9.43
CA TRP A 82 11.54 5.67 -10.40
C TRP A 82 10.80 6.31 -11.58
N LYS A 83 9.93 7.27 -11.31
CA LYS A 83 9.18 7.95 -12.36
C LYS A 83 10.12 8.73 -13.28
N LYS A 84 11.15 9.38 -12.73
CA LYS A 84 12.14 10.10 -13.52
C LYS A 84 13.01 9.16 -14.36
N ASN A 85 13.27 7.96 -13.87
CA ASN A 85 14.18 7.00 -14.50
C ASN A 85 13.45 5.95 -15.34
N GLY A 86 12.19 6.19 -15.72
CA GLY A 86 11.42 5.25 -16.53
C GLY A 86 11.11 3.95 -15.81
N TRP A 87 10.91 4.02 -14.49
CA TRP A 87 10.59 2.86 -13.65
C TRP A 87 11.72 1.83 -13.59
N LYS A 88 12.93 2.34 -13.50
CA LYS A 88 14.13 1.51 -13.34
C LYS A 88 14.90 1.93 -12.10
N THR A 89 15.57 0.97 -11.49
CA THR A 89 16.45 1.23 -10.34
C THR A 89 17.71 1.94 -10.80
N ALA A 90 18.55 2.36 -9.85
CA ALA A 90 19.85 2.98 -10.14
C ALA A 90 20.72 2.10 -11.02
N ASN A 91 20.60 0.78 -10.91
CA ASN A 91 21.34 -0.19 -11.72
C ASN A 91 20.64 -0.53 -13.04
N LYS A 92 19.67 0.27 -13.45
CA LYS A 92 18.88 0.11 -14.67
C LYS A 92 18.10 -1.21 -14.74
N GLN A 93 17.81 -1.79 -13.58
CA GLN A 93 16.95 -2.97 -13.50
C GLN A 93 15.49 -2.54 -13.34
N PRO A 94 14.52 -3.31 -13.86
CA PRO A 94 13.11 -2.97 -13.64
C PRO A 94 12.77 -2.92 -12.16
N VAL A 95 11.93 -1.97 -11.77
CA VAL A 95 11.47 -1.87 -10.39
C VAL A 95 10.59 -3.07 -10.05
N LYS A 96 10.88 -3.76 -8.95
CA LYS A 96 10.06 -4.87 -8.49
C LYS A 96 8.68 -4.36 -8.13
N ASN A 97 7.65 -5.16 -8.47
CA ASN A 97 6.26 -4.82 -8.20
C ASN A 97 5.81 -3.53 -8.88
N LYS A 98 6.41 -3.20 -10.03
CA LYS A 98 6.11 -1.99 -10.79
C LYS A 98 4.62 -1.80 -11.01
N GLU A 99 3.89 -2.86 -11.34
CA GLU A 99 2.46 -2.77 -11.62
C GLU A 99 1.68 -2.31 -10.40
N LEU A 100 2.01 -2.86 -9.23
CA LEU A 100 1.36 -2.46 -7.98
C LEU A 100 1.74 -1.03 -7.58
N TRP A 101 3.02 -0.67 -7.75
CA TRP A 101 3.47 0.69 -7.46
C TRP A 101 2.81 1.72 -8.36
N THR A 102 2.66 1.39 -9.66
CA THR A 102 2.01 2.28 -10.62
C THR A 102 0.55 2.47 -10.27
N GLU A 103 -0.15 1.40 -9.91
CA GLU A 103 -1.55 1.48 -9.52
C GLU A 103 -1.72 2.30 -8.25
N LEU A 104 -0.88 2.09 -7.25
CA LEU A 104 -0.93 2.86 -6.02
C LEU A 104 -0.66 4.34 -6.28
N ASP A 105 0.33 4.65 -7.10
CA ASP A 105 0.67 6.03 -7.46
C ASP A 105 -0.52 6.75 -8.11
N LEU A 106 -1.18 6.08 -9.06
CA LEU A 106 -2.35 6.65 -9.72
C LEU A 106 -3.48 6.91 -8.73
N LEU A 107 -3.68 6.00 -7.78
CA LEU A 107 -4.69 6.19 -6.75
C LEU A 107 -4.36 7.35 -5.82
N THR A 108 -3.09 7.51 -5.45
CA THR A 108 -2.71 8.61 -4.55
C THR A 108 -2.93 9.97 -5.19
N GLU A 109 -2.89 10.07 -6.52
CA GLU A 109 -3.16 11.33 -7.21
C GLU A 109 -4.63 11.76 -7.10
N LYS A 110 -5.53 10.85 -6.78
CA LYS A 110 -6.97 11.13 -6.67
C LYS A 110 -7.38 11.61 -5.28
N PHE A 111 -6.46 11.57 -4.33
CA PHE A 111 -6.75 11.89 -2.93
C PHE A 111 -5.65 12.75 -2.36
N GLU A 112 -5.94 13.41 -1.24
CA GLU A 112 -4.92 14.04 -0.42
C GLU A 112 -4.59 13.06 0.70
N ILE A 113 -3.43 12.41 0.62
CA ILE A 113 -3.07 11.32 1.52
C ILE A 113 -1.90 11.68 2.42
N LYS A 114 -2.08 11.48 3.72
CA LYS A 114 -1.01 11.52 4.69
C LYS A 114 -0.64 10.08 5.03
N TRP A 115 0.60 9.71 4.76
CA TRP A 115 1.12 8.39 5.08
C TRP A 115 1.75 8.43 6.46
N SER A 116 1.33 7.53 7.33
CA SER A 116 1.86 7.41 8.68
C SER A 116 2.39 6.00 8.89
N TRP A 117 3.65 5.92 9.31
CA TRP A 117 4.21 4.63 9.67
C TRP A 117 3.90 4.36 11.14
N VAL A 118 3.40 3.17 11.42
CA VAL A 118 3.17 2.73 12.79
C VAL A 118 4.05 1.51 13.04
N LYS A 119 4.47 1.34 14.28
CA LYS A 119 5.28 0.18 14.64
C LYS A 119 4.44 -1.07 14.41
N GLY A 120 5.01 -2.05 13.73
CA GLY A 120 4.30 -3.28 13.41
C GLY A 120 3.74 -3.96 14.65
N HIS A 121 2.76 -4.84 14.42
CA HIS A 121 2.10 -5.53 15.52
C HIS A 121 3.12 -6.28 16.37
N SER A 122 3.54 -5.64 17.44
CA SER A 122 4.33 -6.30 18.44
C SER A 122 3.35 -7.03 19.35
N THR A 123 2.95 -8.14 18.89
CA THR A 123 2.17 -9.03 19.75
C THR A 123 3.12 -9.95 20.45
#